data_56257c2c844ec541a1d4c1c714a0f272
#
_entry.id   56257c2c844ec541a1d4c1c714a0f272
#
_cell.length_a   1.000
_cell.length_b   1.000
_cell.length_c   1.000
_cell.angle_alpha   90.00
_cell.angle_beta   90.00
_cell.angle_gamma   90.00
#
_symmetry.space_group_name_H-M   'P 1'
#
loop_
_entity.id
_entity.type
_entity.pdbx_description
1 polymer ?
#
loop_
_entity_poly.entity_id
_entity_poly.type
_entity_poly.pdbx_seq_one_letter_code
_entity_poly.pdbx_strand_id
1 'polypeptide(L)'
;MEKNTEKQNVKRRSTFAVLFYINRTKVRKDGMCQLLCKVSIDAEWAQIGTKVSVNPGIWNPEKGRANGRSENAVTVNRAIDDLTREIAGHYERIRNSLGFITAELVKNAVKGIGQKPLTLLALFREHNEEFRKRVGIDRIQETYDSYKRSYKHLSAFVQEKKGVEDVTLRSLDRAFYDDFELFLRTNRNQKPKTVHEHLYRLKKLTMRAVSQGTLRRDPYCRLHPELPKRKSRHMKLEDLKTLMTTPVEKPQLQFVRDMFIFSTFTGLAYADLKKLSVNDVTQAEDGTWWIHIHRQKTDMLSSVRLLDIPLQIIEKYRSQRTGDKVFNVYNLSLIHISEPTRQAEI
;
A
#
# COMPACT_ATOMS: atom_id res chain seq x y z
N MET A 1 -27.93 43.13 17.84
CA MET A 1 -28.07 43.17 16.33
C MET A 1 -26.89 42.41 15.76
N GLU A 2 -27.02 41.12 15.68
CA GLU A 2 -26.03 40.24 15.03
C GLU A 2 -26.39 40.07 13.55
N LYS A 3 -25.54 40.52 12.68
CA LYS A 3 -25.70 40.35 11.23
C LYS A 3 -25.26 38.94 10.85
N ASN A 4 -26.24 38.10 10.62
CA ASN A 4 -26.11 36.80 9.98
C ASN A 4 -25.61 36.99 8.54
N THR A 5 -24.37 36.70 8.27
CA THR A 5 -23.82 36.69 6.91
C THR A 5 -23.90 35.25 6.36
N GLU A 6 -25.05 34.90 5.81
CA GLU A 6 -25.18 33.72 4.96
C GLU A 6 -24.28 33.87 3.73
N LYS A 7 -23.15 33.17 3.73
CA LYS A 7 -22.34 33.00 2.52
C LYS A 7 -23.10 32.10 1.54
N GLN A 8 -23.81 32.72 0.61
CA GLN A 8 -24.37 32.07 -0.55
C GLN A 8 -23.29 31.26 -1.26
N ASN A 9 -23.49 29.96 -1.31
CA ASN A 9 -22.66 29.00 -2.02
C ASN A 9 -22.90 29.18 -3.53
N VAL A 10 -22.21 30.14 -4.15
CA VAL A 10 -22.23 30.35 -5.60
C VAL A 10 -21.70 29.07 -6.24
N LYS A 11 -22.56 28.28 -6.86
CA LYS A 11 -22.20 27.16 -7.71
C LYS A 11 -21.26 27.66 -8.82
N ARG A 12 -19.93 27.56 -8.63
CA ARG A 12 -18.98 27.86 -9.69
C ARG A 12 -19.26 26.92 -10.84
N ARG A 13 -19.54 27.47 -12.02
CA ARG A 13 -19.67 26.70 -13.26
C ARG A 13 -18.36 25.97 -13.50
N SER A 14 -18.42 24.66 -13.63
CA SER A 14 -17.26 23.84 -13.98
C SER A 14 -16.76 24.26 -15.36
N THR A 15 -15.46 24.55 -15.47
CA THR A 15 -14.82 24.90 -16.75
C THR A 15 -14.35 23.61 -17.43
N PHE A 16 -14.75 23.43 -18.68
CA PHE A 16 -14.32 22.31 -19.52
C PHE A 16 -13.68 22.83 -20.80
N ALA A 17 -12.45 22.42 -21.08
CA ALA A 17 -11.73 22.80 -22.28
C ALA A 17 -10.91 21.64 -22.84
N VAL A 18 -10.88 21.54 -24.17
CA VAL A 18 -10.07 20.57 -24.92
C VAL A 18 -9.13 21.35 -25.84
N LEU A 19 -7.82 21.12 -25.71
CA LEU A 19 -6.79 21.76 -26.49
C LEU A 19 -5.95 20.72 -27.22
N PHE A 20 -5.75 20.91 -28.52
CA PHE A 20 -4.84 20.09 -29.31
C PHE A 20 -3.51 20.84 -29.56
N TYR A 21 -2.41 20.12 -29.50
CA TYR A 21 -1.08 20.68 -29.71
C TYR A 21 -0.08 19.61 -30.16
N ILE A 22 1.05 20.05 -30.68
CA ILE A 22 2.18 19.19 -31.05
C ILE A 22 3.42 19.60 -30.27
N ASN A 23 4.29 18.62 -29.99
CA ASN A 23 5.61 18.90 -29.41
C ASN A 23 6.65 18.94 -30.53
N ARG A 24 7.05 20.16 -30.94
CA ARG A 24 8.03 20.37 -32.02
C ARG A 24 9.46 19.90 -31.67
N THR A 25 9.76 19.64 -30.41
CA THR A 25 11.06 19.10 -30.01
C THR A 25 11.15 17.57 -30.17
N LYS A 26 10.00 16.89 -30.34
CA LYS A 26 9.88 15.44 -30.52
C LYS A 26 9.40 15.07 -31.91
N VAL A 27 10.17 15.46 -32.91
CA VAL A 27 9.94 15.08 -34.32
C VAL A 27 10.40 13.64 -34.51
N ARG A 28 9.58 12.82 -35.17
CA ARG A 28 9.93 11.44 -35.53
C ARG A 28 10.91 11.43 -36.71
N LYS A 29 11.50 10.26 -37.01
CA LYS A 29 12.41 10.07 -38.13
C LYS A 29 11.76 10.36 -39.49
N ASP A 30 10.42 10.25 -39.57
CA ASP A 30 9.59 10.55 -40.73
C ASP A 30 9.24 12.04 -40.88
N GLY A 31 9.81 12.91 -40.03
CA GLY A 31 9.54 14.35 -40.02
C GLY A 31 8.19 14.76 -39.41
N MET A 32 7.42 13.81 -38.87
CA MET A 32 6.11 14.06 -38.30
C MET A 32 6.14 14.23 -36.78
N CYS A 33 5.22 14.99 -36.23
CA CYS A 33 5.00 15.12 -34.79
C CYS A 33 3.72 14.40 -34.37
N GLN A 34 3.73 13.82 -33.15
CA GLN A 34 2.51 13.27 -32.59
C GLN A 34 1.56 14.39 -32.17
N LEU A 35 0.28 14.27 -32.57
CA LEU A 35 -0.79 15.11 -32.07
C LEU A 35 -1.10 14.73 -30.62
N LEU A 36 -1.14 15.72 -29.74
CA LEU A 36 -1.46 15.58 -28.32
C LEU A 36 -2.73 16.35 -28.00
N CYS A 37 -3.52 15.83 -27.07
CA CYS A 37 -4.74 16.47 -26.60
C CYS A 37 -4.61 16.74 -25.10
N LYS A 38 -4.91 17.96 -24.64
CA LYS A 38 -5.01 18.37 -23.24
C LYS A 38 -6.49 18.60 -22.93
N VAL A 39 -7.00 17.83 -21.97
CA VAL A 39 -8.34 18.02 -21.40
C VAL A 39 -8.18 18.74 -20.08
N SER A 40 -8.81 19.89 -19.91
CA SER A 40 -8.78 20.69 -18.68
C SER A 40 -10.20 20.76 -18.10
N ILE A 41 -10.32 20.48 -16.80
CA ILE A 41 -11.56 20.55 -16.06
C ILE A 41 -11.28 21.25 -14.73
N ASP A 42 -11.90 22.38 -14.51
CA ASP A 42 -11.58 23.28 -13.40
C ASP A 42 -10.09 23.63 -13.36
N ALA A 43 -9.39 23.38 -12.26
CA ALA A 43 -7.95 23.62 -12.11
C ALA A 43 -7.08 22.40 -12.50
N GLU A 44 -7.69 21.29 -12.90
CA GLU A 44 -6.98 20.04 -13.21
C GLU A 44 -6.91 19.81 -14.72
N TRP A 45 -5.87 19.13 -15.18
CA TRP A 45 -5.75 18.74 -16.58
C TRP A 45 -5.14 17.35 -16.74
N ALA A 46 -5.46 16.69 -17.84
CA ALA A 46 -4.90 15.42 -18.24
C ALA A 46 -4.50 15.44 -19.71
N GLN A 47 -3.39 14.77 -20.03
CA GLN A 47 -2.89 14.63 -21.40
C GLN A 47 -3.32 13.30 -21.99
N ILE A 48 -3.82 13.35 -23.21
CA ILE A 48 -4.18 12.19 -24.03
C ILE A 48 -3.22 12.19 -25.23
N GLY A 49 -2.41 11.13 -25.37
CA GLY A 49 -1.64 10.89 -26.59
C GLY A 49 -2.56 10.33 -27.67
N THR A 50 -2.63 10.97 -28.82
CA THR A 50 -3.39 10.47 -29.96
C THR A 50 -2.50 9.55 -30.81
N LYS A 51 -3.11 8.69 -31.62
CA LYS A 51 -2.38 7.87 -32.60
C LYS A 51 -2.12 8.64 -33.91
N VAL A 52 -2.47 9.91 -33.97
CA VAL A 52 -2.42 10.75 -35.16
C VAL A 52 -1.08 11.48 -35.21
N SER A 53 -0.46 11.50 -36.40
CA SER A 53 0.77 12.24 -36.68
C SER A 53 0.45 13.42 -37.61
N VAL A 54 1.08 14.55 -37.38
CA VAL A 54 0.87 15.78 -38.14
C VAL A 54 2.23 16.36 -38.58
N ASN A 55 2.26 16.88 -39.83
CA ASN A 55 3.42 17.60 -40.31
C ASN A 55 3.51 18.96 -39.55
N PRO A 56 4.61 19.24 -38.83
CA PRO A 56 4.75 20.48 -38.07
C PRO A 56 4.68 21.75 -38.92
N GLY A 57 4.97 21.66 -40.22
CA GLY A 57 4.89 22.82 -41.16
C GLY A 57 3.47 23.30 -41.45
N ILE A 58 2.48 22.40 -41.35
CA ILE A 58 1.06 22.77 -41.58
C ILE A 58 0.30 23.05 -40.26
N TRP A 59 0.92 22.85 -39.10
CA TRP A 59 0.25 23.01 -37.82
C TRP A 59 0.08 24.48 -37.43
N ASN A 60 -1.17 24.90 -37.15
CA ASN A 60 -1.50 26.22 -36.61
C ASN A 60 -1.74 26.10 -35.07
N PRO A 61 -0.85 26.60 -34.24
CA PRO A 61 -1.00 26.50 -32.78
C PRO A 61 -2.14 27.36 -32.22
N GLU A 62 -2.46 28.50 -32.83
CA GLU A 62 -3.56 29.39 -32.39
C GLU A 62 -4.94 28.74 -32.61
N LYS A 63 -5.12 28.10 -33.77
CA LYS A 63 -6.35 27.41 -34.10
C LYS A 63 -6.42 25.99 -33.52
N GLY A 64 -5.30 25.42 -33.08
CA GLY A 64 -5.19 24.03 -32.65
C GLY A 64 -5.55 23.02 -33.76
N ARG A 65 -5.27 23.38 -35.04
CA ARG A 65 -5.64 22.60 -36.24
C ARG A 65 -4.55 22.68 -37.30
N ALA A 66 -4.61 21.76 -38.26
CA ALA A 66 -3.73 21.81 -39.41
C ALA A 66 -4.32 22.75 -40.50
N ASN A 67 -3.47 23.58 -41.10
CA ASN A 67 -3.79 24.47 -42.20
C ASN A 67 -3.74 23.73 -43.55
N GLY A 68 -4.54 24.23 -44.51
CA GLY A 68 -4.52 23.75 -45.90
C GLY A 68 -5.51 22.61 -46.16
N ARG A 69 -5.43 22.07 -47.40
CA ARG A 69 -6.33 21.01 -47.90
C ARG A 69 -5.55 19.72 -48.25
N SER A 70 -4.31 19.59 -47.80
CA SER A 70 -3.55 18.38 -48.03
C SER A 70 -4.23 17.18 -47.33
N GLU A 71 -3.99 15.99 -47.82
CA GLU A 71 -4.54 14.76 -47.26
C GLU A 71 -4.24 14.63 -45.77
N ASN A 72 -3.00 14.95 -45.34
CA ASN A 72 -2.63 14.98 -43.96
C ASN A 72 -3.41 16.03 -43.14
N ALA A 73 -3.63 17.25 -43.67
CA ALA A 73 -4.41 18.29 -43.00
C ALA A 73 -5.88 17.83 -42.81
N VAL A 74 -6.49 17.24 -43.83
CA VAL A 74 -7.88 16.75 -43.77
C VAL A 74 -7.98 15.60 -42.72
N THR A 75 -7.08 14.64 -42.76
CA THR A 75 -7.06 13.50 -41.83
C THR A 75 -6.87 13.95 -40.37
N VAL A 76 -5.93 14.86 -40.13
CA VAL A 76 -5.66 15.43 -38.79
C VAL A 76 -6.87 16.18 -38.27
N ASN A 77 -7.47 17.06 -39.09
CA ASN A 77 -8.61 17.85 -38.66
C ASN A 77 -9.86 17.00 -38.40
N ARG A 78 -10.09 15.94 -39.20
CA ARG A 78 -11.17 14.98 -38.95
C ARG A 78 -10.96 14.24 -37.63
N ALA A 79 -9.75 13.79 -37.35
CA ALA A 79 -9.40 13.12 -36.09
C ALA A 79 -9.57 14.06 -34.88
N ILE A 80 -9.29 15.36 -35.03
CA ILE A 80 -9.53 16.36 -33.98
C ILE A 80 -11.04 16.48 -33.71
N ASP A 81 -11.87 16.56 -34.73
CA ASP A 81 -13.31 16.66 -34.57
C ASP A 81 -13.95 15.41 -33.98
N ASP A 82 -13.48 14.23 -34.37
CA ASP A 82 -13.92 12.94 -33.80
C ASP A 82 -13.55 12.80 -32.35
N LEU A 83 -12.30 13.09 -32.00
CA LEU A 83 -11.83 13.06 -30.62
C LEU A 83 -12.53 14.09 -29.74
N THR A 84 -12.82 15.28 -30.27
CA THR A 84 -13.55 16.32 -29.51
C THR A 84 -14.96 15.85 -29.17
N ARG A 85 -15.66 15.22 -30.13
CA ARG A 85 -16.99 14.64 -29.90
C ARG A 85 -16.96 13.49 -28.90
N GLU A 86 -15.98 12.61 -29.01
CA GLU A 86 -15.79 11.49 -28.08
C GLU A 86 -15.54 11.98 -26.67
N ILE A 87 -14.61 12.93 -26.49
CA ILE A 87 -14.27 13.55 -25.19
C ILE A 87 -15.49 14.23 -24.58
N ALA A 88 -16.25 15.01 -25.36
CA ALA A 88 -17.47 15.67 -24.91
C ALA A 88 -18.56 14.66 -24.49
N GLY A 89 -18.72 13.58 -25.25
CA GLY A 89 -19.66 12.50 -24.92
C GLY A 89 -19.29 11.76 -23.62
N HIS A 90 -18.01 11.53 -23.39
CA HIS A 90 -17.54 10.96 -22.13
C HIS A 90 -17.71 11.94 -20.96
N TYR A 91 -17.42 13.23 -21.18
CA TYR A 91 -17.63 14.28 -20.19
C TYR A 91 -19.07 14.30 -19.69
N GLU A 92 -20.06 14.39 -20.60
CA GLU A 92 -21.47 14.43 -20.22
C GLU A 92 -21.93 13.13 -19.54
N ARG A 93 -21.55 11.96 -20.05
CA ARG A 93 -21.90 10.67 -19.43
C ARG A 93 -21.37 10.55 -17.99
N ILE A 94 -20.10 10.89 -17.78
CA ILE A 94 -19.47 10.82 -16.46
C ILE A 94 -20.10 11.83 -15.52
N ARG A 95 -20.33 13.07 -15.98
CA ARG A 95 -20.98 14.12 -15.21
C ARG A 95 -22.38 13.72 -14.75
N ASN A 96 -23.17 13.15 -15.65
CA ASN A 96 -24.56 12.74 -15.35
C ASN A 96 -24.59 11.51 -14.42
N SER A 97 -23.68 10.55 -14.57
CA SER A 97 -23.65 9.33 -13.74
C SER A 97 -23.04 9.58 -12.37
N LEU A 98 -21.96 10.39 -12.27
CA LEU A 98 -21.21 10.59 -11.05
C LEU A 98 -21.53 11.92 -10.34
N GLY A 99 -22.12 12.90 -11.05
CA GLY A 99 -22.37 14.26 -10.58
C GLY A 99 -21.09 15.06 -10.24
N PHE A 100 -19.91 14.53 -10.51
CA PHE A 100 -18.62 15.21 -10.55
C PHE A 100 -17.78 14.65 -11.69
N ILE A 101 -16.74 15.37 -12.06
CA ILE A 101 -15.88 14.96 -13.16
C ILE A 101 -14.45 15.45 -12.92
N THR A 102 -13.46 14.64 -13.31
CA THR A 102 -12.05 15.00 -13.32
C THR A 102 -11.47 14.77 -14.72
N ALA A 103 -10.42 15.51 -15.06
CA ALA A 103 -9.74 15.35 -16.35
C ALA A 103 -9.19 13.91 -16.53
N GLU A 104 -8.77 13.27 -15.44
CA GLU A 104 -8.26 11.90 -15.46
C GLU A 104 -9.36 10.86 -15.73
N LEU A 105 -10.58 11.06 -15.22
CA LEU A 105 -11.72 10.18 -15.53
C LEU A 105 -12.08 10.22 -17.02
N VAL A 106 -12.09 11.43 -17.63
CA VAL A 106 -12.35 11.58 -19.07
C VAL A 106 -11.25 10.91 -19.88
N LYS A 107 -9.99 11.14 -19.55
CA LYS A 107 -8.84 10.48 -20.21
C LYS A 107 -8.93 8.95 -20.15
N ASN A 108 -9.27 8.39 -18.99
CA ASN A 108 -9.38 6.95 -18.81
C ASN A 108 -10.55 6.39 -19.67
N ALA A 109 -11.67 7.09 -19.73
CA ALA A 109 -12.79 6.70 -20.55
C ALA A 109 -12.46 6.70 -22.06
N VAL A 110 -11.79 7.74 -22.55
CA VAL A 110 -11.30 7.83 -23.95
C VAL A 110 -10.31 6.73 -24.30
N LYS A 111 -9.47 6.32 -23.33
CA LYS A 111 -8.51 5.23 -23.54
C LYS A 111 -9.12 3.84 -23.43
N GLY A 112 -10.43 3.72 -23.19
CA GLY A 112 -11.09 2.43 -22.95
C GLY A 112 -10.56 1.71 -21.70
N ILE A 113 -9.89 2.44 -20.80
CA ILE A 113 -9.50 1.90 -19.49
C ILE A 113 -10.79 1.73 -18.71
N GLY A 114 -11.13 0.49 -18.35
CA GLY A 114 -12.36 0.10 -17.70
C GLY A 114 -12.72 1.01 -16.53
N GLN A 115 -14.02 1.20 -16.30
CA GLN A 115 -14.50 2.05 -15.20
C GLN A 115 -13.87 1.56 -13.89
N LYS A 116 -13.13 2.45 -13.23
CA LYS A 116 -12.56 2.14 -11.93
C LYS A 116 -13.67 2.02 -10.88
N PRO A 117 -13.50 1.20 -9.86
CA PRO A 117 -14.51 1.00 -8.84
C PRO A 117 -14.92 2.33 -8.20
N LEU A 118 -16.22 2.59 -8.19
CA LEU A 118 -16.81 3.79 -7.60
C LEU A 118 -17.29 3.54 -6.17
N THR A 119 -17.21 2.29 -5.73
CA THR A 119 -17.61 1.84 -4.40
C THR A 119 -16.38 1.39 -3.60
N LEU A 120 -16.48 1.47 -2.28
CA LEU A 120 -15.37 1.27 -1.35
C LEU A 120 -14.89 -0.18 -1.34
N LEU A 121 -15.81 -1.14 -1.23
CA LEU A 121 -15.45 -2.56 -1.16
C LEU A 121 -14.96 -3.08 -2.51
N ALA A 122 -15.52 -2.59 -3.63
CA ALA A 122 -15.02 -2.91 -4.96
C ALA A 122 -13.58 -2.39 -5.17
N LEU A 123 -13.28 -1.15 -4.73
CA LEU A 123 -11.93 -0.59 -4.76
C LEU A 123 -10.97 -1.41 -3.87
N PHE A 124 -11.42 -1.82 -2.70
CA PHE A 124 -10.60 -2.63 -1.81
C PHE A 124 -10.32 -4.01 -2.38
N ARG A 125 -11.31 -4.61 -3.03
CA ARG A 125 -11.16 -5.90 -3.72
C ARG A 125 -10.13 -5.81 -4.85
N GLU A 126 -10.23 -4.79 -5.70
CA GLU A 126 -9.24 -4.52 -6.75
C GLU A 126 -7.83 -4.36 -6.18
N HIS A 127 -7.69 -3.55 -5.11
CA HIS A 127 -6.40 -3.39 -4.43
C HIS A 127 -5.85 -4.72 -3.93
N ASN A 128 -6.68 -5.57 -3.32
CA ASN A 128 -6.25 -6.86 -2.80
C ASN A 128 -5.84 -7.83 -3.91
N GLU A 129 -6.53 -7.83 -5.06
CA GLU A 129 -6.16 -8.65 -6.22
C GLU A 129 -4.83 -8.20 -6.83
N GLU A 130 -4.60 -6.90 -6.96
CA GLU A 130 -3.30 -6.39 -7.41
C GLU A 130 -2.19 -6.73 -6.42
N PHE A 131 -2.47 -6.58 -5.12
CA PHE A 131 -1.50 -6.92 -4.07
C PHE A 131 -1.15 -8.42 -4.10
N ARG A 132 -2.15 -9.30 -4.30
CA ARG A 132 -1.98 -10.74 -4.40
C ARG A 132 -1.02 -11.12 -5.53
N LYS A 133 -1.14 -10.48 -6.69
CA LYS A 133 -0.25 -10.72 -7.85
C LYS A 133 1.23 -10.37 -7.56
N ARG A 134 1.48 -9.56 -6.56
CA ARG A 134 2.83 -9.10 -6.16
C ARG A 134 3.43 -9.91 -5.00
N VAL A 135 2.64 -10.81 -4.39
CA VAL A 135 3.12 -11.70 -3.32
C VAL A 135 4.16 -12.67 -3.89
N GLY A 136 5.33 -12.76 -3.23
CA GLY A 136 6.46 -13.54 -3.69
C GLY A 136 7.39 -12.81 -4.67
N ILE A 137 7.00 -11.61 -5.16
CA ILE A 137 7.85 -10.75 -6.01
C ILE A 137 8.46 -9.63 -5.15
N ASP A 138 7.62 -8.72 -4.64
CA ASP A 138 8.03 -7.57 -3.84
C ASP A 138 7.11 -7.34 -2.61
N ARG A 139 6.22 -8.29 -2.34
CA ARG A 139 5.28 -8.30 -1.23
C ARG A 139 5.29 -9.65 -0.53
N ILE A 140 5.05 -9.62 0.79
CA ILE A 140 4.99 -10.83 1.62
C ILE A 140 3.53 -11.23 1.90
N GLN A 141 3.31 -12.53 2.06
CA GLN A 141 1.98 -13.13 2.29
C GLN A 141 1.29 -12.56 3.54
N GLU A 142 2.01 -12.35 4.62
CA GLU A 142 1.45 -11.84 5.89
C GLU A 142 0.85 -10.44 5.75
N THR A 143 1.44 -9.61 4.89
CA THR A 143 0.89 -8.29 4.59
C THR A 143 -0.40 -8.41 3.80
N TYR A 144 -0.46 -9.30 2.80
CA TYR A 144 -1.68 -9.58 2.04
C TYR A 144 -2.81 -10.08 2.96
N ASP A 145 -2.53 -11.04 3.85
CA ASP A 145 -3.51 -11.56 4.80
C ASP A 145 -4.01 -10.48 5.76
N SER A 146 -3.15 -9.54 6.11
CA SER A 146 -3.52 -8.39 6.91
C SER A 146 -4.50 -7.44 6.18
N TYR A 147 -4.33 -7.23 4.86
CA TYR A 147 -5.30 -6.51 4.03
C TYR A 147 -6.62 -7.28 3.88
N LYS A 148 -6.59 -8.60 3.71
CA LYS A 148 -7.79 -9.45 3.69
C LYS A 148 -8.60 -9.32 4.98
N ARG A 149 -7.95 -9.34 6.15
CA ARG A 149 -8.61 -9.12 7.44
C ARG A 149 -9.28 -7.76 7.50
N SER A 150 -8.60 -6.70 7.03
CA SER A 150 -9.19 -5.36 6.99
C SER A 150 -10.41 -5.28 6.08
N TYR A 151 -10.35 -5.90 4.91
CA TYR A 151 -11.48 -6.03 4.00
C TYR A 151 -12.67 -6.72 4.68
N LYS A 152 -12.44 -7.86 5.35
CA LYS A 152 -13.49 -8.60 6.07
C LYS A 152 -14.18 -7.74 7.13
N HIS A 153 -13.41 -6.98 7.94
CA HIS A 153 -14.00 -6.11 8.95
C HIS A 153 -14.78 -4.94 8.33
N LEU A 154 -14.26 -4.34 7.27
CA LEU A 154 -14.93 -3.24 6.58
C LEU A 154 -16.22 -3.70 5.88
N SER A 155 -16.19 -4.85 5.22
CA SER A 155 -17.38 -5.47 4.60
C SER A 155 -18.46 -5.77 5.64
N ALA A 156 -18.06 -6.37 6.78
CA ALA A 156 -18.99 -6.64 7.87
C ALA A 156 -19.59 -5.35 8.44
N PHE A 157 -18.80 -4.29 8.60
CA PHE A 157 -19.29 -2.98 9.04
C PHE A 157 -20.32 -2.39 8.07
N VAL A 158 -20.04 -2.41 6.77
CA VAL A 158 -20.95 -1.91 5.74
C VAL A 158 -22.26 -2.69 5.77
N GLN A 159 -22.20 -4.01 5.87
CA GLN A 159 -23.39 -4.85 5.90
C GLN A 159 -24.18 -4.70 7.21
N GLU A 160 -23.54 -4.78 8.37
CA GLU A 160 -24.20 -4.82 9.68
C GLU A 160 -24.68 -3.44 10.17
N LYS A 161 -23.95 -2.37 9.85
CA LYS A 161 -24.27 -1.02 10.35
C LYS A 161 -24.90 -0.10 9.31
N LYS A 162 -24.63 -0.30 8.02
CA LYS A 162 -25.22 0.51 6.96
C LYS A 162 -26.32 -0.23 6.20
N GLY A 163 -26.45 -1.55 6.37
CA GLY A 163 -27.52 -2.35 5.76
C GLY A 163 -27.43 -2.47 4.24
N VAL A 164 -26.26 -2.23 3.67
CA VAL A 164 -26.02 -2.25 2.22
C VAL A 164 -24.88 -3.20 1.86
N GLU A 165 -24.83 -3.64 0.61
CA GLU A 165 -23.74 -4.50 0.12
C GLU A 165 -22.42 -3.75 -0.04
N ASP A 166 -22.47 -2.48 -0.45
CA ASP A 166 -21.30 -1.61 -0.63
C ASP A 166 -21.71 -0.13 -0.52
N VAL A 167 -20.75 0.75 -0.31
CA VAL A 167 -20.95 2.20 -0.21
C VAL A 167 -20.19 2.93 -1.29
N THR A 168 -20.79 3.99 -1.85
CA THR A 168 -20.10 4.80 -2.84
C THR A 168 -18.93 5.55 -2.21
N LEU A 169 -17.82 5.70 -2.94
CA LEU A 169 -16.66 6.47 -2.47
C LEU A 169 -17.01 7.92 -2.11
N ARG A 170 -18.06 8.46 -2.73
CA ARG A 170 -18.55 9.84 -2.48
C ARG A 170 -19.29 10.01 -1.17
N SER A 171 -19.91 8.95 -0.65
CA SER A 171 -20.61 9.00 0.64
C SER A 171 -19.67 8.86 1.83
N LEU A 172 -18.37 8.70 1.58
CA LEU A 172 -17.38 8.60 2.64
C LEU A 172 -17.13 9.98 3.25
N ASP A 173 -17.47 10.11 4.51
CA ASP A 173 -17.29 11.31 5.32
C ASP A 173 -16.62 10.96 6.66
N ARG A 174 -16.47 11.96 7.51
CA ARG A 174 -15.90 11.77 8.84
C ARG A 174 -16.77 10.84 9.69
N ALA A 175 -18.08 10.94 9.60
CA ALA A 175 -19.00 10.10 10.38
C ALA A 175 -18.81 8.62 10.04
N PHE A 176 -18.64 8.28 8.75
CA PHE A 176 -18.33 6.91 8.34
C PHE A 176 -17.02 6.39 8.98
N TYR A 177 -16.01 7.23 9.05
CA TYR A 177 -14.73 6.86 9.66
C TYR A 177 -14.85 6.61 11.15
N ASP A 178 -15.51 7.53 11.89
CA ASP A 178 -15.71 7.46 13.33
C ASP A 178 -16.62 6.26 13.69
N ASP A 179 -17.68 5.98 12.91
CA ASP A 179 -18.55 4.81 13.05
C ASP A 179 -17.79 3.49 12.84
N PHE A 180 -16.91 3.45 11.85
CA PHE A 180 -16.08 2.26 11.60
C PHE A 180 -15.08 2.01 12.73
N GLU A 181 -14.47 3.08 13.27
CA GLU A 181 -13.61 2.97 14.44
C GLU A 181 -14.37 2.41 15.63
N LEU A 182 -15.57 2.96 15.93
CA LEU A 182 -16.43 2.52 17.02
C LEU A 182 -16.81 1.04 16.85
N PHE A 183 -17.21 0.64 15.63
CA PHE A 183 -17.54 -0.74 15.30
C PHE A 183 -16.37 -1.70 15.58
N LEU A 184 -15.16 -1.33 15.19
CA LEU A 184 -13.97 -2.16 15.44
C LEU A 184 -13.71 -2.33 16.94
N ARG A 185 -13.92 -1.28 17.73
CA ARG A 185 -13.70 -1.31 19.19
C ARG A 185 -14.78 -2.09 19.93
N THR A 186 -16.05 -1.85 19.62
CA THR A 186 -17.20 -2.39 20.36
C THR A 186 -17.69 -3.71 19.82
N ASN A 187 -17.97 -3.83 18.52
CA ASN A 187 -18.54 -5.05 17.93
C ASN A 187 -17.48 -6.11 17.62
N ARG A 188 -16.23 -5.73 17.41
CA ARG A 188 -15.13 -6.64 17.07
C ARG A 188 -14.08 -6.76 18.17
N ASN A 189 -14.21 -6.02 19.27
CA ASN A 189 -13.31 -6.01 20.43
C ASN A 189 -11.83 -5.94 20.03
N GLN A 190 -11.50 -5.10 19.03
CA GLN A 190 -10.15 -4.98 18.51
C GLN A 190 -9.27 -4.12 19.41
N LYS A 191 -8.03 -4.55 19.61
CA LYS A 191 -7.02 -3.77 20.36
C LYS A 191 -6.69 -2.45 19.63
N PRO A 192 -6.35 -1.36 20.37
CA PRO A 192 -6.09 -0.05 19.76
C PRO A 192 -5.10 -0.06 18.58
N LYS A 193 -4.05 -0.86 18.67
CA LYS A 193 -3.08 -1.01 17.56
C LYS A 193 -3.73 -1.59 16.30
N THR A 194 -4.57 -2.59 16.44
CA THR A 194 -5.27 -3.24 15.31
C THR A 194 -6.29 -2.29 14.69
N VAL A 195 -7.02 -1.53 15.52
CA VAL A 195 -7.93 -0.46 15.05
C VAL A 195 -7.17 0.56 14.22
N HIS A 196 -6.04 1.07 14.73
CA HIS A 196 -5.17 2.00 13.99
C HIS A 196 -4.79 1.45 12.61
N GLU A 197 -4.40 0.17 12.52
CA GLU A 197 -4.00 -0.45 11.25
C GLU A 197 -5.16 -0.56 10.25
N HIS A 198 -6.39 -0.87 10.71
CA HIS A 198 -7.57 -0.91 9.85
C HIS A 198 -7.94 0.49 9.32
N LEU A 199 -7.93 1.50 10.18
CA LEU A 199 -8.20 2.89 9.81
C LEU A 199 -7.13 3.45 8.86
N TYR A 200 -5.87 3.13 9.10
CA TYR A 200 -4.77 3.50 8.20
C TYR A 200 -4.95 2.91 6.79
N ARG A 201 -5.39 1.64 6.70
CA ARG A 201 -5.66 1.00 5.40
C ARG A 201 -6.87 1.63 4.70
N LEU A 202 -7.95 1.95 5.43
CA LEU A 202 -9.08 2.70 4.88
C LEU A 202 -8.62 4.03 4.28
N LYS A 203 -7.83 4.80 5.02
CA LYS A 203 -7.25 6.07 4.53
C LYS A 203 -6.37 5.87 3.29
N LYS A 204 -5.56 4.81 3.25
CA LYS A 204 -4.73 4.49 2.07
C LYS A 204 -5.57 4.20 0.82
N LEU A 205 -6.75 3.58 0.98
CA LEU A 205 -7.68 3.33 -0.13
C LEU A 205 -8.28 4.64 -0.66
N THR A 206 -8.69 5.57 0.21
CA THR A 206 -9.21 6.87 -0.24
C THR A 206 -8.14 7.71 -0.93
N MET A 207 -6.90 7.69 -0.45
CA MET A 207 -5.76 8.31 -1.15
C MET A 207 -5.53 7.68 -2.54
N ARG A 208 -5.65 6.34 -2.65
CA ARG A 208 -5.59 5.65 -3.94
C ARG A 208 -6.73 6.09 -4.86
N ALA A 209 -7.96 6.22 -4.35
CA ALA A 209 -9.09 6.70 -5.13
C ALA A 209 -8.85 8.12 -5.69
N VAL A 210 -8.20 8.99 -4.91
CA VAL A 210 -7.79 10.33 -5.37
C VAL A 210 -6.73 10.22 -6.46
N SER A 211 -5.67 9.43 -6.26
CA SER A 211 -4.61 9.25 -7.29
C SER A 211 -5.14 8.64 -8.58
N GLN A 212 -6.23 7.86 -8.52
CA GLN A 212 -6.92 7.30 -9.67
C GLN A 212 -7.94 8.24 -10.30
N GLY A 213 -8.19 9.42 -9.70
CA GLY A 213 -9.17 10.39 -10.16
C GLY A 213 -10.63 10.01 -9.86
N THR A 214 -10.89 8.97 -9.06
CA THR A 214 -12.24 8.53 -8.65
C THR A 214 -12.82 9.37 -7.51
N LEU A 215 -11.96 9.98 -6.71
CA LEU A 215 -12.31 11.00 -5.73
C LEU A 215 -11.57 12.31 -6.04
N ARG A 216 -12.26 13.44 -5.88
CA ARG A 216 -11.67 14.76 -6.08
C ARG A 216 -10.65 15.11 -4.98
N ARG A 217 -10.94 14.70 -3.73
CA ARG A 217 -10.09 14.89 -2.55
C ARG A 217 -10.28 13.75 -1.57
N ASP A 218 -9.26 13.48 -0.78
CA ASP A 218 -9.34 12.49 0.30
C ASP A 218 -10.22 13.04 1.45
N PRO A 219 -11.36 12.38 1.79
CA PRO A 219 -12.21 12.80 2.90
C PRO A 219 -11.51 12.70 4.25
N TYR A 220 -10.44 11.92 4.34
CA TYR A 220 -9.71 11.61 5.56
C TYR A 220 -8.32 12.27 5.63
N CYS A 221 -8.01 13.25 4.76
CA CYS A 221 -6.68 13.87 4.67
C CYS A 221 -6.21 14.48 6.01
N ARG A 222 -7.14 15.04 6.81
CA ARG A 222 -6.86 15.66 8.12
C ARG A 222 -6.98 14.68 9.30
N LEU A 223 -7.39 13.44 9.06
CA LEU A 223 -7.54 12.45 10.13
C LEU A 223 -6.23 11.68 10.30
N HIS A 224 -5.75 11.60 11.52
CA HIS A 224 -4.57 10.82 11.88
C HIS A 224 -5.00 9.81 12.94
N PRO A 225 -5.10 8.50 12.57
CA PRO A 225 -5.42 7.47 13.54
C PRO A 225 -4.40 7.50 14.68
N GLU A 226 -4.87 7.56 15.92
CA GLU A 226 -3.98 7.58 17.08
C GLU A 226 -3.18 6.29 17.20
N LEU A 227 -1.87 6.43 17.31
CA LEU A 227 -1.00 5.32 17.65
C LEU A 227 -1.09 5.06 19.16
N PRO A 228 -1.39 3.82 19.57
CA PRO A 228 -1.39 3.51 21.00
C PRO A 228 0.00 3.75 21.59
N LYS A 229 0.05 4.41 22.74
CA LYS A 229 1.29 4.60 23.50
C LYS A 229 1.87 3.23 23.84
N ARG A 230 3.02 2.91 23.29
CA ARG A 230 3.73 1.68 23.62
C ARG A 230 4.49 1.89 24.95
N LYS A 231 4.19 1.09 25.95
CA LYS A 231 5.17 0.86 27.01
C LYS A 231 6.25 -0.05 26.43
N SER A 232 7.44 0.48 26.23
CA SER A 232 8.59 -0.34 25.82
C SER A 232 8.86 -1.34 26.97
N ARG A 233 8.65 -2.61 26.67
CA ARG A 233 9.08 -3.69 27.56
C ARG A 233 10.46 -4.12 27.09
N HIS A 234 11.46 -3.83 27.88
CA HIS A 234 12.82 -4.29 27.68
C HIS A 234 13.27 -5.07 28.93
N MET A 235 14.04 -6.08 28.73
CA MET A 235 14.68 -6.83 29.82
C MET A 235 15.82 -5.98 30.37
N LYS A 236 15.92 -5.86 31.68
CA LYS A 236 17.06 -5.24 32.33
C LYS A 236 18.26 -6.19 32.34
N LEU A 237 19.45 -5.63 32.54
CA LEU A 237 20.67 -6.44 32.57
C LEU A 237 20.66 -7.47 33.72
N GLU A 238 20.09 -7.08 34.86
CA GLU A 238 19.95 -7.97 36.04
C GLU A 238 19.03 -9.15 35.72
N ASP A 239 17.89 -8.89 35.03
CA ASP A 239 16.97 -9.95 34.61
C ASP A 239 17.60 -10.90 33.60
N LEU A 240 18.43 -10.38 32.67
CA LEU A 240 19.20 -11.21 31.76
C LEU A 240 20.23 -12.09 32.48
N LYS A 241 20.98 -11.55 33.44
CA LYS A 241 21.91 -12.30 34.26
C LYS A 241 21.22 -13.42 35.03
N THR A 242 20.06 -13.10 35.65
CA THR A 242 19.24 -14.10 36.34
C THR A 242 18.79 -15.20 35.40
N LEU A 243 18.28 -14.84 34.18
CA LEU A 243 17.86 -15.80 33.17
C LEU A 243 19.03 -16.75 32.77
N MET A 244 20.24 -16.22 32.64
CA MET A 244 21.41 -16.99 32.25
C MET A 244 21.87 -17.97 33.34
N THR A 245 21.73 -17.62 34.61
CA THR A 245 22.24 -18.38 35.76
C THR A 245 21.17 -19.30 36.36
N THR A 246 19.89 -19.07 36.15
CA THR A 246 18.80 -19.89 36.71
C THR A 246 18.83 -21.30 36.11
N PRO A 247 18.88 -22.36 36.93
CA PRO A 247 18.80 -23.74 36.46
C PRO A 247 17.45 -23.99 35.78
N VAL A 248 17.46 -24.69 34.65
CA VAL A 248 16.26 -25.09 33.92
C VAL A 248 16.31 -26.59 33.69
N GLU A 249 15.39 -27.33 34.33
CA GLU A 249 15.40 -28.79 34.31
C GLU A 249 14.94 -29.38 32.95
N LYS A 250 13.94 -28.74 32.31
CA LYS A 250 13.39 -29.26 31.05
C LYS A 250 14.27 -28.88 29.85
N PRO A 251 14.83 -29.85 29.11
CA PRO A 251 15.76 -29.59 28.00
C PRO A 251 15.17 -28.65 26.93
N GLN A 252 13.85 -28.76 26.66
CA GLN A 252 13.15 -27.90 25.72
C GLN A 252 13.14 -26.44 26.15
N LEU A 253 12.87 -26.17 27.44
CA LEU A 253 12.91 -24.81 27.99
C LEU A 253 14.34 -24.28 28.07
N GLN A 254 15.32 -25.12 28.34
CA GLN A 254 16.71 -24.76 28.28
C GLN A 254 17.12 -24.33 26.88
N PHE A 255 16.71 -25.08 25.85
CA PHE A 255 16.95 -24.71 24.46
C PHE A 255 16.28 -23.34 24.10
N VAL A 256 15.01 -23.12 24.47
CA VAL A 256 14.32 -21.85 24.21
C VAL A 256 15.02 -20.69 24.92
N ARG A 257 15.47 -20.87 26.17
CA ARG A 257 16.24 -19.88 26.90
C ARG A 257 17.55 -19.54 26.18
N ASP A 258 18.30 -20.55 25.77
CA ASP A 258 19.60 -20.37 25.11
C ASP A 258 19.41 -19.69 23.74
N MET A 259 18.34 -19.99 23.00
CA MET A 259 17.99 -19.28 21.76
C MET A 259 17.63 -17.81 22.04
N PHE A 260 16.94 -17.53 23.14
CA PHE A 260 16.64 -16.15 23.55
C PHE A 260 17.92 -15.38 23.89
N ILE A 261 18.81 -15.99 24.65
CA ILE A 261 20.14 -15.43 25.02
C ILE A 261 20.94 -15.17 23.72
N PHE A 262 21.02 -16.15 22.83
CA PHE A 262 21.70 -16.00 21.54
C PHE A 262 21.15 -14.82 20.73
N SER A 263 19.82 -14.71 20.63
CA SER A 263 19.17 -13.59 19.95
C SER A 263 19.46 -12.24 20.62
N THR A 264 19.56 -12.22 21.94
CA THR A 264 19.88 -11.00 22.70
C THR A 264 21.29 -10.49 22.40
N PHE A 265 22.26 -11.37 22.29
CA PHE A 265 23.67 -11.02 22.03
C PHE A 265 23.96 -10.76 20.53
N THR A 266 23.18 -11.35 19.63
CA THR A 266 23.39 -11.22 18.17
C THR A 266 22.44 -10.23 17.49
N GLY A 267 21.33 -9.87 18.16
CA GLY A 267 20.27 -9.04 17.55
C GLY A 267 19.53 -9.73 16.40
N LEU A 268 19.70 -11.06 16.24
CA LEU A 268 18.96 -11.82 15.23
C LEU A 268 17.52 -12.03 15.66
N ALA A 269 16.59 -11.81 14.72
CA ALA A 269 15.18 -12.12 14.94
C ALA A 269 14.95 -13.64 14.87
N TYR A 270 13.84 -14.12 15.45
CA TYR A 270 13.46 -15.54 15.42
C TYR A 270 13.50 -16.14 14.01
N ALA A 271 13.00 -15.41 13.01
CA ALA A 271 12.99 -15.89 11.63
C ALA A 271 14.40 -16.05 11.04
N ASP A 272 15.30 -15.14 11.36
CA ASP A 272 16.71 -15.18 10.94
C ASP A 272 17.45 -16.31 11.66
N LEU A 273 17.19 -16.47 12.97
CA LEU A 273 17.77 -17.57 13.77
C LEU A 273 17.33 -18.95 13.24
N LYS A 274 16.06 -19.09 12.85
CA LYS A 274 15.52 -20.35 12.32
C LYS A 274 16.13 -20.74 10.97
N LYS A 275 16.53 -19.77 10.15
CA LYS A 275 17.17 -20.03 8.85
C LYS A 275 18.69 -20.09 8.91
N LEU A 276 19.31 -19.68 10.03
CA LEU A 276 20.75 -19.60 10.19
C LEU A 276 21.44 -20.94 9.83
N SER A 277 22.31 -20.88 8.85
CA SER A 277 23.10 -22.01 8.34
C SER A 277 24.52 -21.99 8.89
N VAL A 278 25.16 -23.14 8.89
CA VAL A 278 26.58 -23.26 9.22
C VAL A 278 27.47 -22.44 8.29
N ASN A 279 27.03 -22.30 7.02
CA ASN A 279 27.73 -21.50 6.02
C ASN A 279 27.65 -19.98 6.27
N ASP A 280 26.68 -19.53 7.07
CA ASP A 280 26.56 -18.12 7.47
C ASP A 280 27.54 -17.75 8.60
N VAL A 281 28.21 -18.75 9.22
CA VAL A 281 29.15 -18.57 10.34
C VAL A 281 30.57 -18.76 9.84
N THR A 282 31.36 -17.70 9.86
CA THR A 282 32.72 -17.69 9.32
C THR A 282 33.71 -17.17 10.34
N GLN A 283 34.98 -17.66 10.25
CA GLN A 283 36.07 -17.12 11.03
C GLN A 283 36.89 -16.16 10.16
N ALA A 284 37.16 -14.98 10.69
CA ALA A 284 38.02 -14.00 10.03
C ALA A 284 39.50 -14.31 10.28
N GLU A 285 40.43 -13.69 9.56
CA GLU A 285 41.89 -13.90 9.66
C GLU A 285 42.44 -13.57 11.05
N ASP A 286 41.81 -12.66 11.78
CA ASP A 286 42.12 -12.28 13.14
C ASP A 286 41.64 -13.27 14.21
N GLY A 287 41.03 -14.39 13.77
CA GLY A 287 40.48 -15.44 14.65
C GLY A 287 39.10 -15.13 15.19
N THR A 288 38.49 -13.96 14.87
CA THR A 288 37.13 -13.61 15.32
C THR A 288 36.06 -14.32 14.49
N TRP A 289 34.95 -14.68 15.13
CA TRP A 289 33.83 -15.33 14.45
C TRP A 289 32.75 -14.35 14.14
N TRP A 290 32.12 -14.51 12.94
CA TRP A 290 31.10 -13.64 12.40
C TRP A 290 29.91 -14.42 11.84
N ILE A 291 28.71 -13.84 11.92
CA ILE A 291 27.53 -14.28 11.19
C ILE A 291 27.31 -13.28 10.06
N HIS A 292 27.19 -13.79 8.82
CA HIS A 292 26.80 -13.02 7.64
C HIS A 292 25.48 -13.57 7.10
N ILE A 293 24.37 -12.86 7.35
CA ILE A 293 23.04 -13.34 7.01
C ILE A 293 22.18 -12.23 6.39
N HIS A 294 21.46 -12.55 5.32
CA HIS A 294 20.41 -11.69 4.80
C HIS A 294 19.18 -11.78 5.68
N ARG A 295 18.76 -10.64 6.27
CA ARG A 295 17.56 -10.58 7.14
C ARG A 295 16.31 -10.91 6.35
N GLN A 296 15.49 -11.82 6.84
CA GLN A 296 14.27 -12.25 6.15
C GLN A 296 13.27 -11.11 5.91
N LYS A 297 13.21 -10.11 6.80
CA LYS A 297 12.25 -9.01 6.70
C LYS A 297 12.64 -7.95 5.66
N THR A 298 13.93 -7.70 5.46
CA THR A 298 14.43 -6.55 4.69
C THR A 298 15.37 -6.94 3.56
N ASP A 299 15.76 -8.20 3.51
CA ASP A 299 16.77 -8.76 2.60
C ASP A 299 18.13 -8.04 2.65
N MET A 300 18.37 -7.30 3.74
CA MET A 300 19.65 -6.63 3.96
C MET A 300 20.67 -7.58 4.59
N LEU A 301 21.89 -7.59 4.06
CA LEU A 301 23.01 -8.30 4.67
C LEU A 301 23.29 -7.71 6.06
N SER A 302 23.33 -8.57 7.06
CA SER A 302 23.68 -8.24 8.44
C SER A 302 24.92 -9.04 8.84
N SER A 303 26.00 -8.33 9.17
CA SER A 303 27.24 -8.92 9.69
C SER A 303 27.28 -8.71 11.20
N VAL A 304 27.34 -9.78 11.96
CA VAL A 304 27.31 -9.76 13.42
C VAL A 304 28.52 -10.50 13.96
N ARG A 305 29.36 -9.81 14.76
CA ARG A 305 30.47 -10.43 15.48
C ARG A 305 29.91 -11.32 16.58
N LEU A 306 30.39 -12.54 16.64
CA LEU A 306 30.07 -13.47 17.72
C LEU A 306 31.00 -13.23 18.92
N LEU A 307 30.38 -12.98 20.08
CA LEU A 307 31.03 -12.94 21.37
C LEU A 307 31.10 -14.35 21.97
N ASP A 308 31.77 -14.50 23.11
CA ASP A 308 32.01 -15.81 23.75
C ASP A 308 30.70 -16.57 24.08
N ILE A 309 29.69 -15.87 24.59
CA ILE A 309 28.39 -16.50 24.96
C ILE A 309 27.67 -17.10 23.75
N PRO A 310 27.45 -16.39 22.63
CA PRO A 310 26.94 -16.99 21.40
C PRO A 310 27.77 -18.16 20.89
N LEU A 311 29.10 -18.09 20.96
CA LEU A 311 29.97 -19.19 20.52
C LEU A 311 29.78 -20.43 21.39
N GLN A 312 29.71 -20.28 22.71
CA GLN A 312 29.45 -21.39 23.66
C GLN A 312 28.07 -22.02 23.36
N ILE A 313 27.06 -21.24 23.03
CA ILE A 313 25.72 -21.75 22.66
C ILE A 313 25.79 -22.52 21.32
N ILE A 314 26.52 -22.02 20.33
CA ILE A 314 26.72 -22.73 19.06
C ILE A 314 27.37 -24.09 19.28
N GLU A 315 28.43 -24.12 20.11
CA GLU A 315 29.15 -25.36 20.41
C GLU A 315 28.29 -26.33 21.21
N LYS A 316 27.57 -25.86 22.23
CA LYS A 316 26.66 -26.69 23.04
C LYS A 316 25.64 -27.48 22.20
N TYR A 317 25.13 -26.90 21.11
CA TYR A 317 24.11 -27.54 20.26
C TYR A 317 24.71 -28.17 18.99
N ARG A 318 26.01 -28.18 18.82
CA ARG A 318 26.69 -28.70 17.63
C ARG A 318 26.33 -30.15 17.30
N SER A 319 26.27 -31.02 18.31
CA SER A 319 25.90 -32.44 18.12
C SER A 319 24.43 -32.69 17.81
N GLN A 320 23.56 -31.69 18.04
CA GLN A 320 22.12 -31.79 17.81
C GLN A 320 21.70 -31.20 16.48
N ARG A 321 22.63 -30.77 15.62
CA ARG A 321 22.34 -30.14 14.31
C ARG A 321 21.73 -31.17 13.35
N THR A 322 20.82 -30.68 12.53
CA THR A 322 20.23 -31.44 11.42
C THR A 322 20.46 -30.70 10.10
N GLY A 323 21.16 -31.36 9.18
CA GLY A 323 21.53 -30.75 7.91
C GLY A 323 22.51 -29.59 8.09
N ASP A 324 22.26 -28.49 7.35
CA ASP A 324 23.07 -27.27 7.35
C ASP A 324 22.70 -26.24 8.42
N LYS A 325 21.67 -26.51 9.24
CA LYS A 325 21.19 -25.56 10.26
C LYS A 325 22.15 -25.51 11.47
N VAL A 326 22.36 -24.28 11.96
CA VAL A 326 23.10 -24.07 13.22
C VAL A 326 22.26 -24.55 14.39
N PHE A 327 20.94 -24.30 14.38
CA PHE A 327 20.01 -24.71 15.44
C PHE A 327 18.72 -25.28 14.85
N ASN A 328 18.18 -26.30 15.54
CA ASN A 328 16.84 -26.87 15.24
C ASN A 328 15.75 -26.09 15.98
N VAL A 329 15.51 -24.85 15.57
CA VAL A 329 14.57 -23.94 16.26
C VAL A 329 13.12 -24.41 16.12
N TYR A 330 12.43 -24.60 17.26
CA TYR A 330 11.01 -25.00 17.29
C TYR A 330 10.11 -23.99 16.60
N ASN A 331 8.98 -24.46 16.05
CA ASN A 331 7.94 -23.57 15.55
C ASN A 331 7.25 -22.84 16.72
N LEU A 332 6.96 -21.54 16.54
CA LEU A 332 6.28 -20.75 17.58
C LEU A 332 4.93 -21.32 18.00
N SER A 333 4.21 -21.99 17.09
CA SER A 333 2.98 -22.69 17.41
C SER A 333 3.13 -23.83 18.42
N LEU A 334 4.29 -24.50 18.42
CA LEU A 334 4.58 -25.58 19.37
C LEU A 334 4.98 -25.04 20.76
N ILE A 335 5.54 -23.84 20.83
CA ILE A 335 5.87 -23.19 22.10
C ILE A 335 4.60 -22.82 22.87
N HIS A 336 3.53 -22.44 22.19
CA HIS A 336 2.23 -22.12 22.82
C HIS A 336 1.42 -23.36 23.24
N ILE A 337 1.68 -24.53 22.66
CA ILE A 337 0.97 -25.79 23.02
C ILE A 337 1.54 -26.38 24.33
N SER A 338 2.77 -26.05 24.70
CA SER A 338 3.41 -26.56 25.91
C SER A 338 3.15 -25.74 27.18
N GLU A 339 2.45 -24.60 27.11
CA GLU A 339 1.90 -23.93 28.28
C GLU A 339 0.56 -24.61 28.64
N PRO A 340 0.46 -25.30 29.78
CA PRO A 340 -0.84 -25.71 30.29
C PRO A 340 -1.65 -24.45 30.54
N THR A 341 -2.82 -24.38 29.91
CA THR A 341 -3.78 -23.29 30.07
C THR A 341 -4.10 -23.17 31.57
N ARG A 342 -3.46 -22.25 32.28
CA ARG A 342 -3.95 -21.74 33.57
C ARG A 342 -5.18 -20.88 33.34
N GLN A 343 -6.25 -21.52 32.88
CA GLN A 343 -7.59 -20.94 32.79
C GLN A 343 -8.63 -22.01 33.13
N ALA A 344 -8.46 -22.61 34.27
CA ALA A 344 -9.53 -23.32 34.94
C ALA A 344 -9.17 -23.36 36.42
N GLU A 345 -9.41 -22.23 37.11
CA GLU A 345 -9.62 -22.14 38.55
C GLU A 345 -9.58 -20.66 38.94
N ILE A 346 -10.67 -19.97 38.73
CA ILE A 346 -11.33 -19.04 39.71
C ILE A 346 -12.80 -18.94 39.29
#